data_ce92d0bf396591e63e48aabb87940ffe
#
_entry.id   ce92d0bf396591e63e48aabb87940ffe
#
_cell.length_a   1.000
_cell.length_b   1.000
_cell.length_c   1.000
_cell.angle_alpha   90.00
_cell.angle_beta   90.00
_cell.angle_gamma   90.00
#
_symmetry.space_group_name_H-M   'P 1'
#
loop_
_entity.id
_entity.type
_entity.pdbx_description
1 polymer ?
#
loop_
_entity_poly.entity_id
_entity_poly.type
_entity_poly.pdbx_seq_one_letter_code
_entity_poly.pdbx_strand_id
1 'polypeptide(L)'
;PLSGVYLSYEMLQSMDQVTAAVEALEDGSAVMLDLKSIYGSYYYTSSLEGASAPQDWDTQAVDALITELRRKSCYLIARLPAFSDNAFALAHQSEGLPLSNGALWMDAEGSYWLNPASETVQTHLKDLCSELQRKGFREIVFYNFYFPESANISYSSDLSRREVATAA
;
A
#
# COMPACT_ATOMS: atom_id res chain seq x y z
N PRO A 1 5.50 27.08 -6.84
CA PRO A 1 5.52 26.04 -5.82
C PRO A 1 4.34 25.12 -6.07
N LEU A 2 4.59 23.82 -6.20
CA LEU A 2 3.53 22.81 -6.24
C LEU A 2 2.81 22.86 -4.89
N SER A 3 1.56 23.31 -4.88
CA SER A 3 0.69 23.13 -3.72
C SER A 3 0.15 21.72 -3.75
N GLY A 4 0.18 21.04 -2.62
CA GLY A 4 -0.27 19.67 -2.52
C GLY A 4 -1.05 19.42 -1.24
N VAL A 5 -1.89 18.41 -1.26
CA VAL A 5 -2.63 17.93 -0.10
C VAL A 5 -2.40 16.43 0.08
N TYR A 6 -2.33 16.02 1.34
CA TYR A 6 -2.30 14.62 1.72
C TYR A 6 -3.63 14.23 2.36
N LEU A 7 -4.31 13.26 1.75
CA LEU A 7 -5.55 12.68 2.24
C LEU A 7 -5.23 11.35 2.90
N SER A 8 -5.07 11.38 4.21
CA SER A 8 -4.77 10.19 5.03
C SER A 8 -6.00 9.30 5.17
N TYR A 9 -5.76 8.06 5.60
CA TYR A 9 -6.83 7.13 5.97
C TYR A 9 -7.84 7.74 6.94
N GLU A 10 -7.36 8.45 7.96
CA GLU A 10 -8.23 9.10 8.95
C GLU A 10 -9.14 10.16 8.31
N MET A 11 -8.60 10.94 7.38
CA MET A 11 -9.39 11.94 6.63
C MET A 11 -10.40 11.28 5.69
N LEU A 12 -10.04 10.17 5.05
CA LEU A 12 -10.93 9.43 4.14
C LEU A 12 -12.15 8.82 4.87
N GLN A 13 -12.12 8.70 6.18
CA GLN A 13 -13.27 8.30 7.00
C GLN A 13 -14.36 9.38 7.05
N SER A 14 -14.02 10.64 6.76
CA SER A 14 -14.91 11.79 6.76
C SER A 14 -15.06 12.34 5.34
N MET A 15 -15.74 11.60 4.47
CA MET A 15 -15.81 11.87 3.04
C MET A 15 -16.44 13.25 2.71
N ASP A 16 -17.34 13.75 3.54
CA ASP A 16 -17.91 15.11 3.37
C ASP A 16 -16.82 16.20 3.51
N GLN A 17 -15.90 16.03 4.48
CA GLN A 17 -14.78 16.96 4.66
C GLN A 17 -13.77 16.85 3.52
N VAL A 18 -13.52 15.64 3.04
CA VAL A 18 -12.65 15.40 1.88
C VAL A 18 -13.24 16.03 0.62
N THR A 19 -14.52 15.87 0.38
CA THR A 19 -15.21 16.47 -0.78
C THR A 19 -15.10 17.99 -0.76
N ALA A 20 -15.33 18.62 0.39
CA ALA A 20 -15.16 20.07 0.53
C ALA A 20 -13.71 20.54 0.29
N ALA A 21 -12.72 19.77 0.79
CA ALA A 21 -11.32 20.07 0.58
C ALA A 21 -10.93 19.94 -0.91
N VAL A 22 -11.45 18.93 -1.60
CA VAL A 22 -11.20 18.69 -3.03
C VAL A 22 -11.85 19.77 -3.89
N GLU A 23 -13.06 20.20 -3.57
CA GLU A 23 -13.73 21.32 -4.28
C GLU A 23 -12.91 22.61 -4.22
N ALA A 24 -12.20 22.84 -3.11
CA ALA A 24 -11.38 24.02 -2.92
C ALA A 24 -10.00 23.92 -3.62
N LEU A 25 -9.60 22.76 -4.12
CA LEU A 25 -8.32 22.58 -4.80
C LEU A 25 -8.31 23.24 -6.17
N GLU A 26 -7.19 23.89 -6.50
CA GLU A 26 -6.91 24.32 -7.86
C GLU A 26 -6.66 23.12 -8.77
N ASP A 27 -7.09 23.24 -10.03
CA ASP A 27 -6.83 22.23 -11.05
C ASP A 27 -5.31 22.02 -11.20
N GLY A 28 -4.91 20.76 -11.31
CA GLY A 28 -3.50 20.40 -11.41
C GLY A 28 -2.77 20.29 -10.08
N SER A 29 -3.42 20.51 -8.94
CA SER A 29 -2.81 20.33 -7.62
C SER A 29 -2.29 18.90 -7.43
N ALA A 30 -1.21 18.73 -6.66
CA ALA A 30 -0.75 17.42 -6.25
C ALA A 30 -1.59 16.88 -5.09
N VAL A 31 -2.02 15.63 -5.19
CA VAL A 31 -2.83 14.95 -4.15
C VAL A 31 -2.26 13.58 -3.88
N MET A 32 -1.84 13.36 -2.63
CA MET A 32 -1.41 12.06 -2.16
C MET A 32 -2.55 11.42 -1.34
N LEU A 33 -2.85 10.14 -1.64
CA LEU A 33 -3.89 9.37 -0.95
C LEU A 33 -3.29 8.12 -0.32
N ASP A 34 -3.71 7.82 0.91
CA ASP A 34 -3.54 6.48 1.47
C ASP A 34 -4.49 5.51 0.77
N LEU A 35 -3.97 4.40 0.24
CA LEU A 35 -4.75 3.44 -0.54
C LEU A 35 -4.81 2.04 0.04
N LYS A 36 -3.99 1.74 1.04
CA LYS A 36 -3.91 0.41 1.64
C LYS A 36 -3.39 0.48 3.08
N SER A 37 -3.88 -0.39 3.95
CA SER A 37 -3.40 -0.52 5.32
C SER A 37 -2.22 -1.47 5.43
N ILE A 38 -1.49 -1.41 6.55
CA ILE A 38 -0.45 -2.39 6.91
C ILE A 38 -1.02 -3.81 7.14
N TYR A 39 -2.32 -3.94 7.30
CA TYR A 39 -3.02 -5.23 7.46
C TYR A 39 -3.48 -5.83 6.13
N GLY A 40 -3.20 -5.16 5.00
CA GLY A 40 -3.55 -5.64 3.66
C GLY A 40 -4.97 -5.31 3.21
N SER A 41 -5.66 -4.38 3.87
CA SER A 41 -6.96 -3.88 3.42
C SER A 41 -6.79 -2.76 2.41
N TYR A 42 -7.58 -2.78 1.33
CA TYR A 42 -7.56 -1.77 0.27
C TYR A 42 -8.67 -0.74 0.49
N TYR A 43 -8.35 0.55 0.38
CA TYR A 43 -9.32 1.63 0.58
C TYR A 43 -10.06 2.01 -0.70
N TYR A 44 -9.59 1.55 -1.86
CA TYR A 44 -10.23 1.68 -3.17
C TYR A 44 -10.62 0.31 -3.69
N THR A 45 -11.40 0.24 -4.75
CA THR A 45 -11.78 -1.04 -5.36
C THR A 45 -10.62 -1.58 -6.20
N SER A 46 -9.92 -2.58 -5.65
CA SER A 46 -8.84 -3.29 -6.33
C SER A 46 -9.37 -4.51 -7.06
N SER A 47 -8.81 -4.81 -8.23
CA SER A 47 -9.07 -6.04 -8.99
C SER A 47 -8.03 -7.14 -8.73
N LEU A 48 -7.06 -6.89 -7.84
CA LEU A 48 -6.06 -7.89 -7.49
C LEU A 48 -6.70 -9.05 -6.75
N GLU A 49 -6.17 -10.26 -6.99
CA GLU A 49 -6.66 -11.46 -6.34
C GLU A 49 -6.55 -11.36 -4.81
N GLY A 50 -7.64 -11.70 -4.11
CA GLY A 50 -7.69 -11.66 -2.66
C GLY A 50 -7.81 -10.27 -2.05
N ALA A 51 -7.90 -9.21 -2.86
CA ALA A 51 -8.07 -7.85 -2.35
C ALA A 51 -9.43 -7.68 -1.67
N SER A 52 -9.42 -7.09 -0.48
CA SER A 52 -10.61 -6.77 0.29
C SER A 52 -10.46 -5.42 1.01
N ALA A 53 -11.58 -4.79 1.29
CA ALA A 53 -11.63 -3.55 2.06
C ALA A 53 -11.77 -3.82 3.56
N PRO A 54 -11.51 -2.82 4.41
CA PRO A 54 -11.91 -2.88 5.81
C PRO A 54 -13.42 -3.07 5.95
N GLN A 55 -13.86 -3.66 7.07
CA GLN A 55 -15.28 -3.80 7.35
C GLN A 55 -15.97 -2.43 7.34
N ASP A 56 -17.16 -2.36 6.77
CA ASP A 56 -17.98 -1.14 6.66
C ASP A 56 -17.32 0.02 5.90
N TRP A 57 -16.32 -0.28 5.08
CA TRP A 57 -15.63 0.71 4.26
C TRP A 57 -16.24 0.82 2.85
N ASP A 58 -16.53 2.05 2.42
CA ASP A 58 -17.05 2.34 1.08
C ASP A 58 -15.90 2.60 0.09
N THR A 59 -15.46 1.56 -0.61
CA THR A 59 -14.44 1.70 -1.64
C THR A 59 -14.92 2.52 -2.83
N GLN A 60 -16.22 2.50 -3.14
CA GLN A 60 -16.79 3.25 -4.27
C GLN A 60 -16.72 4.76 -4.03
N ALA A 61 -16.83 5.21 -2.79
CA ALA A 61 -16.63 6.62 -2.45
C ALA A 61 -15.19 7.07 -2.73
N VAL A 62 -14.20 6.24 -2.43
CA VAL A 62 -12.79 6.53 -2.76
C VAL A 62 -12.56 6.47 -4.28
N ASP A 63 -13.17 5.51 -4.99
CA ASP A 63 -13.11 5.43 -6.45
C ASP A 63 -13.71 6.70 -7.10
N ALA A 64 -14.82 7.19 -6.59
CA ALA A 64 -15.45 8.45 -7.05
C ALA A 64 -14.54 9.65 -6.79
N LEU A 65 -13.89 9.70 -5.64
CA LEU A 65 -12.90 10.72 -5.29
C LEU A 65 -11.73 10.73 -6.29
N ILE A 66 -11.18 9.58 -6.61
CA ILE A 66 -10.09 9.44 -7.61
C ILE A 66 -10.56 9.96 -8.98
N THR A 67 -11.78 9.63 -9.39
CA THR A 67 -12.38 10.10 -10.64
C THR A 67 -12.48 11.62 -10.66
N GLU A 68 -12.97 12.23 -9.58
CA GLU A 68 -13.09 13.69 -9.48
C GLU A 68 -11.72 14.39 -9.49
N LEU A 69 -10.74 13.87 -8.79
CA LEU A 69 -9.37 14.39 -8.80
C LEU A 69 -8.74 14.31 -10.21
N ARG A 70 -9.03 13.26 -10.96
CA ARG A 70 -8.60 13.14 -12.36
C ARG A 70 -9.31 14.17 -13.24
N ARG A 71 -10.59 14.40 -13.02
CA ARG A 71 -11.35 15.44 -13.73
C ARG A 71 -10.74 16.84 -13.53
N LYS A 72 -10.25 17.12 -12.33
CA LYS A 72 -9.50 18.33 -11.98
C LYS A 72 -8.05 18.32 -12.46
N SER A 73 -7.64 17.32 -13.21
CA SER A 73 -6.25 17.15 -13.69
C SER A 73 -5.20 17.14 -12.57
N CYS A 74 -5.59 16.72 -11.38
CA CYS A 74 -4.67 16.62 -10.25
C CYS A 74 -3.52 15.64 -10.51
N TYR A 75 -2.36 15.93 -9.95
CA TYR A 75 -1.23 15.01 -9.94
C TYR A 75 -1.41 14.02 -8.80
N LEU A 76 -1.77 12.77 -9.13
CA LEU A 76 -2.11 11.76 -8.15
C LEU A 76 -0.88 10.97 -7.68
N ILE A 77 -0.73 10.89 -6.36
CA ILE A 77 0.33 10.13 -5.68
C ILE A 77 -0.36 9.09 -4.79
N ALA A 78 -0.03 7.82 -5.00
CA ALA A 78 -0.50 6.73 -4.15
C ALA A 78 0.47 6.48 -3.00
N ARG A 79 -0.01 6.41 -1.77
CA ARG A 79 0.78 6.05 -0.61
C ARG A 79 0.27 4.74 -0.02
N LEU A 80 1.15 3.76 0.15
CA LEU A 80 0.80 2.45 0.68
C LEU A 80 2.02 1.69 1.21
N PRO A 81 1.81 0.73 2.14
CA PRO A 81 2.91 -0.11 2.63
C PRO A 81 3.36 -1.10 1.55
N ALA A 82 4.66 -1.35 1.50
CA ALA A 82 5.24 -2.33 0.59
C ALA A 82 5.15 -3.76 1.15
N PHE A 83 5.80 -4.01 2.28
CA PHE A 83 6.00 -5.37 2.79
C PHE A 83 5.18 -5.72 4.03
N SER A 84 4.51 -4.77 4.67
CA SER A 84 3.55 -5.07 5.74
C SER A 84 2.17 -5.35 5.15
N ASP A 85 1.68 -6.59 5.30
CA ASP A 85 0.45 -7.04 4.66
C ASP A 85 -0.05 -8.35 5.28
N ASN A 86 -0.98 -8.27 6.21
CA ASN A 86 -1.53 -9.46 6.86
C ASN A 86 -2.31 -10.33 5.88
N ALA A 87 -3.14 -9.73 5.04
CA ALA A 87 -4.01 -10.47 4.13
C ALA A 87 -3.18 -11.32 3.16
N PHE A 88 -2.16 -10.73 2.54
CA PHE A 88 -1.30 -11.46 1.61
C PHE A 88 -0.45 -12.51 2.34
N ALA A 89 0.12 -12.17 3.50
CA ALA A 89 0.92 -13.11 4.30
C ALA A 89 0.12 -14.32 4.76
N LEU A 90 -1.14 -14.14 5.15
CA LEU A 90 -2.02 -15.24 5.57
C LEU A 90 -2.46 -16.13 4.39
N ALA A 91 -2.68 -15.53 3.21
CA ALA A 91 -3.02 -16.26 1.99
C ALA A 91 -1.81 -16.97 1.37
N HIS A 92 -0.60 -16.48 1.60
CA HIS A 92 0.66 -16.96 1.03
C HIS A 92 1.73 -17.07 2.12
N GLN A 93 1.55 -17.97 3.09
CA GLN A 93 2.39 -18.04 4.29
C GLN A 93 3.87 -18.30 4.01
N SER A 94 4.17 -19.02 2.93
CA SER A 94 5.56 -19.25 2.48
C SER A 94 6.28 -17.96 2.03
N GLU A 95 5.52 -16.90 1.74
CA GLU A 95 6.04 -15.62 1.26
C GLU A 95 6.20 -14.59 2.39
N GLY A 96 5.75 -14.92 3.60
CA GLY A 96 5.92 -14.08 4.77
C GLY A 96 7.30 -14.26 5.41
N LEU A 97 7.71 -13.29 6.24
CA LEU A 97 8.90 -13.42 7.05
C LEU A 97 8.67 -14.42 8.19
N PRO A 98 9.49 -15.49 8.32
CA PRO A 98 9.26 -16.53 9.28
C PRO A 98 10.01 -16.31 10.60
N LEU A 99 9.44 -16.82 11.67
CA LEU A 99 10.16 -17.19 12.90
C LEU A 99 10.95 -18.48 12.68
N SER A 100 11.83 -18.82 13.61
CA SER A 100 12.62 -20.05 13.55
C SER A 100 11.79 -21.35 13.55
N ASN A 101 10.55 -21.28 14.07
CA ASN A 101 9.60 -22.41 14.08
C ASN A 101 8.72 -22.45 12.81
N GLY A 102 8.94 -21.54 11.83
CA GLY A 102 8.16 -21.45 10.60
C GLY A 102 6.86 -20.67 10.68
N ALA A 103 6.46 -20.21 11.87
CA ALA A 103 5.31 -19.30 12.00
C ALA A 103 5.65 -17.92 11.44
N LEU A 104 4.63 -17.14 11.06
CA LEU A 104 4.81 -15.78 10.56
C LEU A 104 5.28 -14.85 11.69
N TRP A 105 6.31 -14.05 11.39
CA TRP A 105 6.72 -12.98 12.27
C TRP A 105 5.75 -11.81 12.21
N MET A 106 5.43 -11.26 13.36
CA MET A 106 4.54 -10.10 13.52
C MET A 106 5.31 -8.98 14.20
N ASP A 107 5.16 -7.77 13.70
CA ASP A 107 5.73 -6.57 14.33
C ASP A 107 4.92 -6.10 15.55
N ALA A 108 5.37 -4.99 16.18
CA ALA A 108 4.73 -4.45 17.37
C ALA A 108 3.32 -3.87 17.10
N GLU A 109 3.00 -3.56 15.86
CA GLU A 109 1.69 -3.04 15.44
C GLU A 109 0.70 -4.15 15.06
N GLY A 110 1.11 -5.41 15.18
CA GLY A 110 0.29 -6.57 14.81
C GLY A 110 0.26 -6.86 13.31
N SER A 111 1.25 -6.36 12.57
CA SER A 111 1.35 -6.59 11.14
C SER A 111 2.32 -7.74 10.84
N TYR A 112 1.87 -8.66 9.97
CA TYR A 112 2.74 -9.61 9.30
C TYR A 112 3.48 -8.95 8.15
N TRP A 113 4.72 -9.37 7.92
CA TRP A 113 5.56 -8.84 6.87
C TRP A 113 5.86 -9.88 5.81
N LEU A 114 5.88 -9.41 4.57
CA LEU A 114 6.25 -10.20 3.40
C LEU A 114 7.76 -10.24 3.24
N ASN A 115 8.26 -11.34 2.69
CA ASN A 115 9.69 -11.47 2.38
C ASN A 115 10.04 -10.64 1.14
N PRO A 116 10.83 -9.55 1.28
CA PRO A 116 11.22 -8.73 0.14
C PRO A 116 12.03 -9.47 -0.93
N ALA A 117 12.66 -10.60 -0.58
CA ALA A 117 13.41 -11.45 -1.50
C ALA A 117 12.51 -12.34 -2.37
N SER A 118 11.25 -12.50 -2.02
CA SER A 118 10.32 -13.36 -2.76
C SER A 118 9.95 -12.76 -4.11
N GLU A 119 10.12 -13.53 -5.18
CA GLU A 119 9.67 -13.13 -6.52
C GLU A 119 8.15 -12.99 -6.59
N THR A 120 7.41 -13.81 -5.85
CA THR A 120 5.95 -13.71 -5.74
C THR A 120 5.54 -12.38 -5.12
N VAL A 121 6.21 -11.95 -4.06
CA VAL A 121 5.96 -10.64 -3.42
C VAL A 121 6.31 -9.49 -4.36
N GLN A 122 7.45 -9.57 -5.04
CA GLN A 122 7.87 -8.54 -6.01
C GLN A 122 6.88 -8.45 -7.18
N THR A 123 6.37 -9.57 -7.68
CA THR A 123 5.33 -9.59 -8.72
C THR A 123 4.03 -8.97 -8.22
N HIS A 124 3.61 -9.29 -6.99
CA HIS A 124 2.44 -8.69 -6.37
C HIS A 124 2.55 -7.15 -6.31
N LEU A 125 3.70 -6.62 -5.89
CA LEU A 125 3.92 -5.17 -5.87
C LEU A 125 3.94 -4.56 -7.28
N LYS A 126 4.51 -5.25 -8.27
CA LYS A 126 4.47 -4.80 -9.68
C LYS A 126 3.05 -4.75 -10.23
N ASP A 127 2.23 -5.75 -9.92
CA ASP A 127 0.83 -5.80 -10.33
C ASP A 127 0.03 -4.68 -9.68
N LEU A 128 0.29 -4.41 -8.40
CA LEU A 128 -0.31 -3.29 -7.68
C LEU A 128 0.09 -1.94 -8.30
N CYS A 129 1.36 -1.73 -8.61
CA CYS A 129 1.82 -0.53 -9.31
C CYS A 129 1.14 -0.36 -10.67
N SER A 130 1.00 -1.44 -11.43
CA SER A 130 0.32 -1.42 -12.73
C SER A 130 -1.16 -1.07 -12.61
N GLU A 131 -1.85 -1.60 -11.60
CA GLU A 131 -3.24 -1.25 -11.33
C GLU A 131 -3.39 0.24 -11.01
N LEU A 132 -2.56 0.76 -10.10
CA LEU A 132 -2.59 2.16 -9.70
C LEU A 132 -2.27 3.09 -10.87
N GLN A 133 -1.32 2.74 -11.73
CA GLN A 133 -1.02 3.49 -12.94
C GLN A 133 -2.24 3.56 -13.86
N ARG A 134 -2.95 2.44 -14.08
CA ARG A 134 -4.19 2.42 -14.88
C ARG A 134 -5.29 3.28 -14.27
N LYS A 135 -5.33 3.42 -12.95
CA LYS A 135 -6.28 4.28 -12.23
C LYS A 135 -5.90 5.77 -12.28
N GLY A 136 -4.74 6.11 -12.84
CA GLY A 136 -4.30 7.49 -13.06
C GLY A 136 -3.28 8.01 -12.05
N PHE A 137 -2.76 7.18 -11.17
CA PHE A 137 -1.66 7.55 -10.29
C PHE A 137 -0.37 7.66 -11.08
N ARG A 138 0.36 8.75 -10.85
CA ARG A 138 1.63 9.04 -11.54
C ARG A 138 2.85 8.74 -10.69
N GLU A 139 2.66 8.68 -9.39
CA GLU A 139 3.71 8.42 -8.42
C GLU A 139 3.18 7.48 -7.35
N ILE A 140 4.06 6.61 -6.85
CA ILE A 140 3.77 5.68 -5.77
C ILE A 140 4.82 5.89 -4.69
N VAL A 141 4.36 6.17 -3.48
CA VAL A 141 5.18 6.30 -2.28
C VAL A 141 4.96 5.06 -1.43
N PHE A 142 5.93 4.18 -1.42
CA PHE A 142 5.93 3.04 -0.52
C PHE A 142 6.55 3.41 0.82
N TYR A 143 5.89 3.02 1.92
CA TYR A 143 6.50 2.96 3.23
C TYR A 143 6.64 1.51 3.69
N ASN A 144 7.38 1.25 4.77
CA ASN A 144 7.75 -0.11 5.17
C ASN A 144 8.42 -0.89 4.02
N PHE A 145 9.26 -0.18 3.26
CA PHE A 145 10.02 -0.71 2.12
C PHE A 145 11.46 -1.02 2.56
N TYR A 146 11.60 -2.02 3.45
CA TYR A 146 12.89 -2.45 3.97
C TYR A 146 12.79 -3.86 4.57
N PHE A 147 13.94 -4.47 4.86
CA PHE A 147 14.01 -5.67 5.69
C PHE A 147 13.93 -5.28 7.16
N PRO A 148 12.87 -5.67 7.91
CA PRO A 148 12.79 -5.35 9.32
C PRO A 148 13.90 -6.07 10.10
N GLU A 149 14.43 -5.39 11.11
CA GLU A 149 15.48 -5.94 11.97
C GLU A 149 14.85 -6.48 13.26
N SER A 150 14.88 -7.80 13.40
CA SER A 150 14.48 -8.49 14.62
C SER A 150 15.29 -9.77 14.77
N ALA A 151 15.74 -10.05 16.00
CA ALA A 151 16.44 -11.29 16.32
C ALA A 151 15.54 -12.53 16.13
N ASN A 152 14.23 -12.34 16.09
CA ASN A 152 13.26 -13.42 15.97
C ASN A 152 13.00 -13.83 14.51
N ILE A 153 13.36 -12.99 13.54
CA ILE A 153 13.15 -13.31 12.12
C ILE A 153 14.24 -14.26 11.65
N SER A 154 13.83 -15.39 11.08
CA SER A 154 14.74 -16.35 10.47
C SER A 154 14.93 -16.03 8.99
N TYR A 155 15.92 -15.21 8.66
CA TYR A 155 16.29 -14.98 7.26
C TYR A 155 17.05 -16.19 6.70
N SER A 156 16.77 -16.57 5.44
CA SER A 156 17.55 -17.62 4.80
C SER A 156 19.00 -17.16 4.60
N SER A 157 19.95 -18.10 4.77
CA SER A 157 21.38 -17.83 4.67
C SER A 157 21.87 -17.56 3.24
N ASP A 158 21.02 -17.78 2.24
CA ASP A 158 21.44 -17.84 0.82
C ASP A 158 21.42 -16.48 0.10
N LEU A 159 20.90 -15.43 0.74
CA LEU A 159 20.86 -14.08 0.16
C LEU A 159 21.35 -13.07 1.20
N SER A 160 22.42 -12.35 0.89
CA SER A 160 22.83 -11.22 1.71
C SER A 160 21.76 -10.12 1.61
N ARG A 161 21.50 -9.43 2.74
CA ARG A 161 20.55 -8.29 2.77
C ARG A 161 20.83 -7.24 1.70
N ARG A 162 22.10 -7.14 1.25
CA ARG A 162 22.53 -6.19 0.21
C ARG A 162 22.13 -6.62 -1.20
N GLU A 163 22.23 -7.90 -1.51
CA GLU A 163 21.92 -8.43 -2.85
C GLU A 163 20.43 -8.31 -3.16
N VAL A 164 19.58 -8.48 -2.16
CA VAL A 164 18.13 -8.37 -2.31
C VAL A 164 17.68 -6.91 -2.43
N ALA A 165 18.26 -6.00 -1.66
CA ALA A 165 17.96 -4.57 -1.75
C ALA A 165 18.35 -3.95 -3.11
N THR A 166 19.27 -4.60 -3.84
CA THR A 166 19.72 -4.13 -5.17
C THR A 166 18.87 -4.72 -6.31
N ALA A 167 18.11 -5.79 -6.04
CA ALA A 167 17.26 -6.46 -7.04
C ALA A 167 15.79 -5.97 -7.04
N ALA A 168 15.39 -5.20 -6.03
CA ALA A 168 14.04 -4.61 -5.89
C ALA A 168 14.02 -3.18 -6.42
#